data_9a71a37313d2a560291c50d81aef2f37
#
_entry.id   9a71a37313d2a560291c50d81aef2f37
#
_cell.length_a   1.000
_cell.length_b   1.000
_cell.length_c   1.000
_cell.angle_alpha   90.00
_cell.angle_beta   90.00
_cell.angle_gamma   90.00
#
_symmetry.space_group_name_H-M   'P 1'
#
loop_
_entity.id
_entity.type
_entity.pdbx_description
1 polymer ?
#
loop_
_entity_poly.entity_id
_entity_poly.type
_entity_poly.pdbx_seq_one_letter_code
_entity_poly.pdbx_strand_id
1 'polypeptide(L)'
;MAEDSGQEKTHEPTERRKQQFREKGDIPKSKEVSGTVGLVTAVLVLAIFMQNIGYGIQGVFTMSFQSIPEGDLTIPVVMDIANEVVQALFAMLAAPMIIMWVVAAVTGLIQSRGVIPKEPIKFDPTKLNPLPGLKKIFFSTQPLVELAKGLIKLGLIGWMVLSALEDRVGILPDMTYMSIEGLLQVHYDMAMLVVARALPIAFVISVLDYAYQWYQNHEKMMMTHEEIKEEHKDTEGDPHLRAARKARAREIASVKALGEVRRADVVVTNPTHYAVAIRYRPNEAPAPIVLCKGVDHLALKIKAEARAHDVPTIENRPLARALYATAKIGEMIPEDLYGAVAQVIAVIMNRRAKRAGGSVPLR
;
A
#
# COMPACT_ATOMS: atom_id res chain seq x y z
N MET A 1 13.82 -8.16 -11.18
CA MET A 1 13.80 -7.87 -12.63
C MET A 1 12.65 -8.70 -13.15
N ALA A 2 11.48 -8.10 -13.38
CA ALA A 2 10.42 -8.75 -14.11
C ALA A 2 10.85 -8.74 -15.57
N GLU A 3 10.94 -9.89 -16.18
CA GLU A 3 11.14 -10.07 -17.61
C GLU A 3 10.06 -9.26 -18.34
N ASP A 4 10.52 -8.47 -19.27
CA ASP A 4 9.70 -7.72 -20.22
C ASP A 4 9.05 -8.78 -21.14
N SER A 5 7.96 -9.37 -20.66
CA SER A 5 7.14 -10.29 -21.47
C SER A 5 6.51 -9.45 -22.55
N GLY A 6 7.00 -9.32 -23.71
CA GLY A 6 6.58 -8.46 -24.83
C GLY A 6 5.06 -8.29 -25.06
N GLN A 7 4.28 -8.38 -24.01
CA GLN A 7 2.84 -8.14 -23.96
C GLN A 7 2.58 -6.65 -23.67
N GLU A 8 1.74 -6.04 -24.46
CA GLU A 8 1.31 -4.66 -24.26
C GLU A 8 0.53 -4.53 -22.95
N LYS A 9 0.88 -3.52 -22.16
CA LYS A 9 0.18 -3.16 -20.91
C LYS A 9 -1.07 -2.36 -21.26
N THR A 10 -2.20 -3.06 -21.40
CA THR A 10 -3.46 -2.45 -21.86
C THR A 10 -4.49 -2.27 -20.75
N HIS A 11 -4.27 -2.86 -19.58
CA HIS A 11 -5.23 -2.83 -18.47
C HIS A 11 -4.92 -1.76 -17.44
N GLU A 12 -5.97 -1.14 -16.90
CA GLU A 12 -5.85 -0.18 -15.81
C GLU A 12 -5.28 -0.80 -14.53
N PRO A 13 -4.47 -0.03 -13.77
CA PRO A 13 -3.87 -0.54 -12.54
C PRO A 13 -4.92 -0.79 -11.46
N THR A 14 -4.82 -1.94 -10.79
CA THR A 14 -5.62 -2.27 -9.61
C THR A 14 -5.30 -1.34 -8.44
N GLU A 15 -6.18 -1.25 -7.44
CA GLU A 15 -5.93 -0.45 -6.24
C GLU A 15 -4.69 -0.95 -5.46
N ARG A 16 -4.46 -2.26 -5.45
CA ARG A 16 -3.25 -2.86 -4.85
C ARG A 16 -1.99 -2.41 -5.56
N ARG A 17 -1.98 -2.40 -6.90
CA ARG A 17 -0.86 -1.91 -7.72
C ARG A 17 -0.58 -0.44 -7.43
N LYS A 18 -1.61 0.41 -7.39
CA LYS A 18 -1.50 1.83 -7.03
C LYS A 18 -0.90 2.01 -5.62
N GLN A 19 -1.32 1.18 -4.67
CA GLN A 19 -0.80 1.21 -3.30
C GLN A 19 0.67 0.79 -3.25
N GLN A 20 1.07 -0.27 -3.96
CA GLN A 20 2.46 -0.71 -4.05
C GLN A 20 3.38 0.37 -4.61
N PHE A 21 2.94 1.09 -5.67
CA PHE A 21 3.68 2.20 -6.24
C PHE A 21 3.82 3.35 -5.22
N ARG A 22 2.75 3.66 -4.49
CA ARG A 22 2.82 4.65 -3.40
C ARG A 22 3.78 4.23 -2.29
N GLU A 23 3.75 2.99 -1.83
CA GLU A 23 4.64 2.48 -0.79
C GLU A 23 6.12 2.48 -1.22
N LYS A 24 6.40 2.29 -2.50
CA LYS A 24 7.74 2.42 -3.10
C LYS A 24 8.17 3.88 -3.31
N GLY A 25 7.26 4.84 -3.20
CA GLY A 25 7.52 6.25 -3.44
C GLY A 25 7.49 6.65 -4.92
N ASP A 26 7.02 5.77 -5.80
CA ASP A 26 6.81 6.04 -7.23
C ASP A 26 5.51 6.81 -7.42
N ILE A 27 5.59 8.11 -7.20
CA ILE A 27 4.48 9.07 -7.35
C ILE A 27 4.85 10.14 -8.36
N PRO A 28 3.85 10.71 -9.08
CA PRO A 28 4.13 11.78 -10.02
C PRO A 28 4.66 13.02 -9.27
N LYS A 29 5.90 13.39 -9.55
CA LYS A 29 6.56 14.58 -9.02
C LYS A 29 7.07 15.43 -10.16
N SER A 30 6.70 16.71 -10.18
CA SER A 30 7.21 17.68 -11.13
C SER A 30 8.23 18.60 -10.46
N LYS A 31 9.43 18.65 -11.02
CA LYS A 31 10.45 19.61 -10.60
C LYS A 31 10.06 21.04 -11.00
N GLU A 32 9.33 21.18 -12.08
CA GLU A 32 8.86 22.48 -12.57
C GLU A 32 7.85 23.12 -11.62
N VAL A 33 6.93 22.33 -11.06
CA VAL A 33 6.00 22.81 -10.02
C VAL A 33 6.77 23.30 -8.79
N SER A 34 7.74 22.51 -8.31
CA SER A 34 8.58 22.92 -7.17
C SER A 34 9.37 24.19 -7.47
N GLY A 35 9.93 24.31 -8.67
CA GLY A 35 10.68 25.47 -9.12
C GLY A 35 9.79 26.71 -9.23
N THR A 36 8.60 26.60 -9.82
CA THR A 36 7.66 27.72 -9.96
C THR A 36 7.15 28.20 -8.60
N VAL A 37 6.76 27.28 -7.71
CA VAL A 37 6.35 27.62 -6.33
C VAL A 37 7.50 28.30 -5.59
N GLY A 38 8.74 27.77 -5.73
CA GLY A 38 9.93 28.38 -5.15
C GLY A 38 10.17 29.80 -5.67
N LEU A 39 10.02 30.02 -6.99
CA LEU A 39 10.17 31.34 -7.58
C LEU A 39 9.11 32.34 -7.07
N VAL A 40 7.83 31.93 -7.04
CA VAL A 40 6.75 32.75 -6.48
C VAL A 40 7.05 33.10 -5.03
N THR A 41 7.46 32.11 -4.23
CA THR A 41 7.80 32.31 -2.81
C THR A 41 8.98 33.26 -2.66
N ALA A 42 10.04 33.11 -3.47
CA ALA A 42 11.21 33.98 -3.43
C ALA A 42 10.83 35.44 -3.71
N VAL A 43 9.99 35.67 -4.73
CA VAL A 43 9.49 37.02 -5.07
C VAL A 43 8.67 37.61 -3.93
N LEU A 44 7.75 36.86 -3.34
CA LEU A 44 6.93 37.31 -2.22
C LEU A 44 7.78 37.60 -0.98
N VAL A 45 8.73 36.72 -0.66
CA VAL A 45 9.67 36.88 0.46
C VAL A 45 10.51 38.15 0.25
N LEU A 46 11.07 38.35 -0.94
CA LEU A 46 11.81 39.54 -1.26
C LEU A 46 10.94 40.81 -1.15
N ALA A 47 9.73 40.78 -1.69
CA ALA A 47 8.81 41.94 -1.58
C ALA A 47 8.48 42.30 -0.12
N ILE A 48 8.28 41.29 0.74
CA ILE A 48 7.96 41.53 2.18
C ILE A 48 9.19 41.97 2.97
N PHE A 49 10.35 41.34 2.74
CA PHE A 49 11.55 41.56 3.56
C PHE A 49 12.53 42.57 2.96
N MET A 50 12.26 43.11 1.78
CA MET A 50 13.19 44.00 1.06
C MET A 50 13.67 45.18 1.92
N GLN A 51 12.75 45.85 2.63
CA GLN A 51 13.13 46.97 3.53
C GLN A 51 13.98 46.49 4.70
N ASN A 52 13.62 45.37 5.32
CA ASN A 52 14.39 44.81 6.45
C ASN A 52 15.79 44.37 6.01
N ILE A 53 15.90 43.79 4.82
CA ILE A 53 17.17 43.39 4.21
C ILE A 53 18.01 44.66 3.92
N GLY A 54 17.41 45.69 3.34
CA GLY A 54 18.06 46.99 3.09
C GLY A 54 18.61 47.64 4.36
N TYR A 55 17.79 47.76 5.39
CA TYR A 55 18.23 48.28 6.70
C TYR A 55 19.28 47.38 7.35
N GLY A 56 19.16 46.05 7.21
CA GLY A 56 20.15 45.12 7.74
C GLY A 56 21.51 45.28 7.06
N ILE A 57 21.53 45.40 5.74
CA ILE A 57 22.76 45.66 4.96
C ILE A 57 23.38 46.98 5.39
N GLN A 58 22.57 48.08 5.45
CA GLN A 58 23.04 49.38 5.89
C GLN A 58 23.62 49.31 7.32
N GLY A 59 22.94 48.60 8.23
CA GLY A 59 23.42 48.38 9.59
C GLY A 59 24.76 47.64 9.65
N VAL A 60 24.91 46.57 8.87
CA VAL A 60 26.18 45.83 8.77
C VAL A 60 27.31 46.71 8.25
N PHE A 61 27.08 47.51 7.21
CA PHE A 61 28.09 48.45 6.70
C PHE A 61 28.45 49.49 7.75
N THR A 62 27.44 50.18 8.34
CA THR A 62 27.65 51.22 9.35
C THR A 62 28.47 50.67 10.53
N MET A 63 28.05 49.49 11.04
CA MET A 63 28.73 48.82 12.14
C MET A 63 30.16 48.45 11.79
N SER A 64 30.40 47.85 10.60
CA SER A 64 31.74 47.49 10.16
C SER A 64 32.67 48.68 10.05
N PHE A 65 32.17 49.82 9.56
CA PHE A 65 33.00 51.04 9.46
C PHE A 65 33.23 51.71 10.82
N GLN A 66 32.22 51.70 11.72
CA GLN A 66 32.35 52.28 13.05
C GLN A 66 33.17 51.45 14.01
N SER A 67 33.28 50.12 13.76
CA SER A 67 34.05 49.18 14.58
C SER A 67 35.54 49.15 14.19
N ILE A 68 35.95 49.94 13.19
CA ILE A 68 37.38 50.05 12.84
C ILE A 68 38.07 50.82 13.98
N PRO A 69 38.98 50.20 14.74
CA PRO A 69 39.68 50.88 15.84
C PRO A 69 40.67 51.92 15.31
N GLU A 70 40.85 52.97 16.07
CA GLU A 70 41.87 54.00 15.77
C GLU A 70 43.32 53.47 15.92
N GLY A 71 43.51 52.23 16.42
CA GLY A 71 44.79 51.58 16.66
C GLY A 71 44.98 50.32 15.75
N ASP A 72 45.95 49.45 16.16
CA ASP A 72 46.29 48.25 15.40
C ASP A 72 45.13 47.25 15.39
N LEU A 73 44.82 46.72 14.20
CA LEU A 73 43.86 45.63 14.00
C LEU A 73 44.43 44.34 14.55
N THR A 74 44.07 43.96 15.74
CA THR A 74 44.45 42.69 16.34
C THR A 74 43.50 41.58 15.96
N ILE A 75 43.97 40.31 15.97
CA ILE A 75 43.14 39.16 15.64
C ILE A 75 41.83 39.08 16.45
N PRO A 76 41.83 39.33 17.78
CA PRO A 76 40.61 39.35 18.57
C PRO A 76 39.56 40.36 18.08
N VAL A 77 39.99 41.62 17.78
CA VAL A 77 39.13 42.68 17.29
C VAL A 77 38.47 42.29 15.94
N VAL A 78 39.29 41.73 15.04
CA VAL A 78 38.73 41.22 13.74
C VAL A 78 37.73 40.11 13.95
N MET A 79 37.96 39.19 14.88
CA MET A 79 37.04 38.11 15.20
C MET A 79 35.75 38.61 15.82
N ASP A 80 35.79 39.63 16.68
CA ASP A 80 34.61 40.26 17.28
C ASP A 80 33.75 40.93 16.21
N ILE A 81 34.34 41.72 15.32
CA ILE A 81 33.64 42.36 14.19
C ILE A 81 33.03 41.30 13.27
N ALA A 82 33.77 40.25 12.95
CA ALA A 82 33.28 39.17 12.10
C ALA A 82 32.06 38.45 12.74
N ASN A 83 32.13 38.21 14.04
CA ASN A 83 31.02 37.57 14.78
C ASN A 83 29.78 38.45 14.80
N GLU A 84 29.89 39.74 15.03
CA GLU A 84 28.80 40.71 14.98
C GLU A 84 28.15 40.76 13.58
N VAL A 85 28.96 40.82 12.53
CA VAL A 85 28.51 40.79 11.13
C VAL A 85 27.75 39.48 10.84
N VAL A 86 28.30 38.33 11.25
CA VAL A 86 27.64 37.03 11.05
C VAL A 86 26.30 36.95 11.77
N GLN A 87 26.22 37.44 13.02
CA GLN A 87 24.98 37.50 13.78
C GLN A 87 23.92 38.39 13.09
N ALA A 88 24.33 39.58 12.63
CA ALA A 88 23.44 40.47 11.89
C ALA A 88 22.92 39.87 10.58
N LEU A 89 23.80 39.23 9.80
CA LEU A 89 23.42 38.54 8.58
C LEU A 89 22.47 37.37 8.87
N PHE A 90 22.72 36.60 9.92
CA PHE A 90 21.85 35.52 10.33
C PHE A 90 20.46 36.03 10.74
N ALA A 91 20.39 37.06 11.56
CA ALA A 91 19.12 37.69 11.98
C ALA A 91 18.31 38.22 10.79
N MET A 92 18.97 38.82 9.80
CA MET A 92 18.36 39.34 8.58
C MET A 92 17.81 38.25 7.66
N LEU A 93 18.56 37.13 7.48
CA LEU A 93 18.26 36.10 6.50
C LEU A 93 17.48 34.92 7.07
N ALA A 94 17.46 34.72 8.39
CA ALA A 94 16.83 33.53 9.01
C ALA A 94 15.35 33.41 8.65
N ALA A 95 14.57 34.47 8.80
CA ALA A 95 13.13 34.44 8.50
C ALA A 95 12.84 34.17 7.01
N PRO A 96 13.46 34.87 6.03
CA PRO A 96 13.39 34.52 4.62
C PRO A 96 13.72 33.05 4.31
N MET A 97 14.82 32.56 4.84
CA MET A 97 15.27 31.18 4.61
C MET A 97 14.31 30.16 5.20
N ILE A 98 13.81 30.38 6.41
CA ILE A 98 12.83 29.48 7.05
C ILE A 98 11.55 29.40 6.21
N ILE A 99 11.04 30.55 5.74
CA ILE A 99 9.83 30.58 4.89
C ILE A 99 10.06 29.78 3.61
N MET A 100 11.19 30.01 2.92
CA MET A 100 11.54 29.28 1.72
C MET A 100 11.62 27.76 1.98
N TRP A 101 12.27 27.37 3.07
CA TRP A 101 12.41 25.97 3.46
C TRP A 101 11.05 25.33 3.79
N VAL A 102 10.19 26.02 4.55
CA VAL A 102 8.85 25.52 4.91
C VAL A 102 8.01 25.33 3.65
N VAL A 103 7.98 26.31 2.75
CA VAL A 103 7.21 26.22 1.50
C VAL A 103 7.74 25.09 0.60
N ALA A 104 9.05 24.92 0.50
CA ALA A 104 9.65 23.82 -0.24
C ALA A 104 9.25 22.46 0.35
N ALA A 105 9.30 22.32 1.68
CA ALA A 105 8.89 21.11 2.39
C ALA A 105 7.38 20.80 2.18
N VAL A 106 6.53 21.82 2.34
CA VAL A 106 5.08 21.69 2.12
C VAL A 106 4.77 21.31 0.67
N THR A 107 5.43 21.95 -0.30
CA THR A 107 5.27 21.62 -1.72
C THR A 107 5.65 20.17 -2.00
N GLY A 108 6.76 19.70 -1.41
CA GLY A 108 7.18 18.29 -1.49
C GLY A 108 6.14 17.34 -0.89
N LEU A 109 5.59 17.67 0.28
CA LEU A 109 4.55 16.89 0.95
C LEU A 109 3.25 16.84 0.14
N ILE A 110 2.82 17.96 -0.43
CA ILE A 110 1.62 18.03 -1.29
C ILE A 110 1.82 17.17 -2.54
N GLN A 111 2.93 17.30 -3.24
CA GLN A 111 3.22 16.48 -4.43
C GLN A 111 3.32 14.99 -4.08
N SER A 112 3.88 14.65 -2.91
CA SER A 112 3.94 13.27 -2.43
C SER A 112 2.61 12.74 -1.89
N ARG A 113 1.57 13.58 -1.83
CA ARG A 113 0.29 13.25 -1.20
C ARG A 113 0.45 12.72 0.23
N GLY A 114 1.46 13.22 0.95
CA GLY A 114 1.80 12.78 2.30
C GLY A 114 2.39 11.36 2.39
N VAL A 115 2.73 10.74 1.27
CA VAL A 115 3.32 9.40 1.26
C VAL A 115 4.81 9.48 1.62
N ILE A 116 5.17 8.83 2.72
CA ILE A 116 6.55 8.58 3.11
C ILE A 116 6.87 7.14 2.70
N PRO A 117 7.87 6.91 1.82
CA PRO A 117 8.25 5.56 1.43
C PRO A 117 8.62 4.71 2.65
N LYS A 118 8.03 3.52 2.75
CA LYS A 118 8.30 2.59 3.86
C LYS A 118 9.58 1.79 3.65
N GLU A 119 10.08 1.75 2.41
CA GLU A 119 11.31 1.03 2.13
C GLU A 119 12.50 1.79 2.72
N PRO A 120 13.31 1.15 3.56
CA PRO A 120 14.50 1.77 4.11
C PRO A 120 15.50 2.10 3.00
N ILE A 121 16.23 3.19 3.17
CA ILE A 121 17.34 3.54 2.29
C ILE A 121 18.37 2.41 2.40
N LYS A 122 18.41 1.54 1.39
CA LYS A 122 19.40 0.46 1.32
C LYS A 122 20.64 1.00 0.65
N PHE A 123 21.78 0.82 1.31
CA PHE A 123 23.07 1.05 0.69
C PHE A 123 23.30 -0.03 -0.38
N ASP A 124 23.21 0.37 -1.64
CA ASP A 124 23.37 -0.53 -2.78
C ASP A 124 24.62 -0.13 -3.58
N PRO A 125 25.75 -0.84 -3.38
CA PRO A 125 26.99 -0.55 -4.08
C PRO A 125 26.88 -0.62 -5.60
N THR A 126 25.91 -1.39 -6.13
CA THR A 126 25.72 -1.52 -7.58
C THR A 126 25.26 -0.20 -8.23
N LYS A 127 24.62 0.70 -7.45
CA LYS A 127 24.25 2.04 -7.91
C LYS A 127 25.43 2.99 -8.08
N LEU A 128 26.60 2.66 -7.52
CA LEU A 128 27.84 3.41 -7.68
C LEU A 128 28.56 3.10 -9.00
N ASN A 129 28.14 2.05 -9.72
CA ASN A 129 28.70 1.74 -11.03
C ASN A 129 28.22 2.79 -12.06
N PRO A 130 29.14 3.56 -12.70
CA PRO A 130 28.77 4.60 -13.65
C PRO A 130 28.30 4.06 -15.00
N LEU A 131 28.69 2.83 -15.38
CA LEU A 131 28.42 2.27 -16.71
C LEU A 131 26.93 2.12 -17.03
N PRO A 132 26.05 1.56 -16.14
CA PRO A 132 24.63 1.52 -16.38
C PRO A 132 24.00 2.92 -16.43
N GLY A 133 24.53 3.85 -15.64
CA GLY A 133 24.10 5.26 -15.66
C GLY A 133 24.36 5.94 -17.00
N LEU A 134 25.58 5.80 -17.52
CA LEU A 134 25.97 6.33 -18.84
C LEU A 134 25.10 5.73 -19.96
N LYS A 135 24.92 4.41 -19.97
CA LYS A 135 24.05 3.75 -20.95
C LYS A 135 22.62 4.29 -20.88
N LYS A 136 22.07 4.54 -19.70
CA LYS A 136 20.74 5.11 -19.53
C LYS A 136 20.64 6.56 -20.03
N ILE A 137 21.70 7.36 -19.86
CA ILE A 137 21.75 8.75 -20.33
C ILE A 137 21.82 8.81 -21.86
N PHE A 138 22.65 8.00 -22.50
CA PHE A 138 22.88 8.08 -23.96
C PHE A 138 21.85 7.30 -24.80
N PHE A 139 21.26 6.25 -24.26
CA PHE A 139 20.35 5.36 -25.01
C PHE A 139 18.89 5.40 -24.54
N SER A 140 18.54 6.33 -23.66
CA SER A 140 17.14 6.53 -23.22
C SER A 140 16.55 7.77 -23.89
N THR A 141 15.29 7.73 -24.26
CA THR A 141 14.55 8.87 -24.81
C THR A 141 14.24 9.92 -23.73
N GLN A 142 14.21 9.54 -22.46
CA GLN A 142 13.83 10.41 -21.36
C GLN A 142 14.79 11.61 -21.17
N PRO A 143 16.13 11.47 -21.18
CA PRO A 143 17.05 12.60 -21.12
C PRO A 143 16.93 13.55 -22.32
N LEU A 144 16.62 13.02 -23.52
CA LEU A 144 16.41 13.87 -24.71
C LEU A 144 15.16 14.74 -24.56
N VAL A 145 14.08 14.19 -24.02
CA VAL A 145 12.85 14.94 -23.72
C VAL A 145 13.12 16.02 -22.66
N GLU A 146 13.89 15.69 -21.62
CA GLU A 146 14.28 16.65 -20.57
C GLU A 146 15.16 17.78 -21.14
N LEU A 147 16.11 17.45 -22.03
CA LEU A 147 16.96 18.43 -22.72
C LEU A 147 16.10 19.35 -23.61
N ALA A 148 15.19 18.78 -24.42
CA ALA A 148 14.31 19.57 -25.28
C ALA A 148 13.44 20.54 -24.47
N LYS A 149 12.83 20.08 -23.37
CA LYS A 149 12.08 20.93 -22.43
C LYS A 149 12.96 22.05 -21.85
N GLY A 150 14.21 21.73 -21.47
CA GLY A 150 15.16 22.70 -20.96
C GLY A 150 15.50 23.79 -21.98
N LEU A 151 15.76 23.41 -23.24
CA LEU A 151 16.05 24.34 -24.34
C LEU A 151 14.85 25.23 -24.69
N ILE A 152 13.64 24.66 -24.77
CA ILE A 152 12.41 25.43 -25.00
C ILE A 152 12.20 26.46 -23.88
N LYS A 153 12.38 26.04 -22.62
CA LYS A 153 12.26 26.92 -21.46
C LYS A 153 13.28 28.06 -21.50
N LEU A 154 14.54 27.72 -21.75
CA LEU A 154 15.62 28.71 -21.90
C LEU A 154 15.31 29.72 -23.02
N GLY A 155 14.85 29.24 -24.17
CA GLY A 155 14.46 30.09 -25.30
C GLY A 155 13.30 31.02 -24.97
N LEU A 156 12.24 30.49 -24.32
CA LEU A 156 11.08 31.29 -23.93
C LEU A 156 11.42 32.35 -22.89
N ILE A 157 12.16 31.96 -21.84
CA ILE A 157 12.57 32.90 -20.79
C ILE A 157 13.54 33.95 -21.37
N GLY A 158 14.52 33.52 -22.19
CA GLY A 158 15.47 34.39 -22.83
C GLY A 158 14.78 35.42 -23.74
N TRP A 159 13.86 34.95 -24.60
CA TRP A 159 13.07 35.85 -25.44
C TRP A 159 12.28 36.87 -24.63
N MET A 160 11.68 36.44 -23.55
CA MET A 160 10.88 37.29 -22.67
C MET A 160 11.73 38.34 -21.95
N VAL A 161 12.91 37.93 -21.42
CA VAL A 161 13.84 38.89 -20.80
C VAL A 161 14.31 39.92 -21.84
N LEU A 162 14.68 39.47 -23.04
CA LEU A 162 15.07 40.39 -24.14
C LEU A 162 13.95 41.37 -24.48
N SER A 163 12.69 40.88 -24.60
CA SER A 163 11.56 41.76 -24.89
C SER A 163 11.28 42.77 -23.76
N ALA A 164 11.48 42.37 -22.50
CA ALA A 164 11.34 43.26 -21.37
C ALA A 164 12.43 44.34 -21.32
N LEU A 165 13.65 44.00 -21.75
CA LEU A 165 14.76 44.95 -21.86
C LEU A 165 14.57 45.90 -23.04
N GLU A 166 14.15 45.41 -24.23
CA GLU A 166 13.87 46.24 -25.40
C GLU A 166 12.87 47.36 -25.10
N ASP A 167 11.81 47.05 -24.35
CA ASP A 167 10.81 48.05 -23.92
C ASP A 167 11.40 49.16 -23.03
N ARG A 168 12.57 48.97 -22.46
CA ARG A 168 13.22 49.88 -21.52
C ARG A 168 14.56 50.46 -21.98
N VAL A 169 15.04 50.07 -23.15
CA VAL A 169 16.32 50.56 -23.71
C VAL A 169 16.32 52.11 -23.79
N GLY A 170 15.18 52.74 -24.09
CA GLY A 170 15.05 54.19 -24.12
C GLY A 170 15.33 54.93 -22.81
N ILE A 171 15.29 54.27 -21.67
CA ILE A 171 15.54 54.87 -20.36
C ILE A 171 17.04 54.85 -20.02
N LEU A 172 17.86 54.01 -20.68
CA LEU A 172 19.27 53.86 -20.38
C LEU A 172 20.09 55.17 -20.39
N PRO A 173 19.92 56.06 -21.39
CA PRO A 173 20.63 57.34 -21.38
C PRO A 173 20.27 58.21 -20.19
N ASP A 174 18.99 58.22 -19.78
CA ASP A 174 18.48 59.05 -18.70
C ASP A 174 18.99 58.57 -17.31
N MET A 175 19.32 57.31 -17.17
CA MET A 175 19.87 56.73 -15.95
C MET A 175 21.17 57.39 -15.48
N THR A 176 21.93 57.97 -16.41
CA THR A 176 23.18 58.68 -16.11
C THR A 176 22.93 59.96 -15.28
N TYR A 177 21.74 60.55 -15.37
CA TYR A 177 21.36 61.79 -14.69
C TYR A 177 20.45 61.54 -13.46
N MET A 178 20.12 60.30 -13.17
CA MET A 178 19.23 59.96 -12.07
C MET A 178 19.95 59.98 -10.71
N SER A 179 19.20 60.26 -9.64
CA SER A 179 19.68 60.00 -8.29
C SER A 179 19.82 58.51 -8.02
N ILE A 180 20.53 58.16 -6.93
CA ILE A 180 20.69 56.75 -6.52
C ILE A 180 19.33 56.10 -6.29
N GLU A 181 18.40 56.81 -5.67
CA GLU A 181 17.04 56.34 -5.42
C GLU A 181 16.28 56.09 -6.73
N GLY A 182 16.44 56.98 -7.73
CA GLY A 182 15.87 56.81 -9.06
C GLY A 182 16.42 55.59 -9.80
N LEU A 183 17.74 55.35 -9.71
CA LEU A 183 18.38 54.16 -10.28
C LEU A 183 17.85 52.89 -9.61
N LEU A 184 17.75 52.87 -8.30
CA LEU A 184 17.19 51.70 -7.56
C LEU A 184 15.75 51.40 -7.95
N GLN A 185 14.93 52.49 -8.11
CA GLN A 185 13.53 52.32 -8.53
C GLN A 185 13.43 51.75 -9.96
N VAL A 186 14.24 52.24 -10.89
CA VAL A 186 14.27 51.70 -12.27
C VAL A 186 14.68 50.22 -12.27
N HIS A 187 15.72 49.83 -11.51
CA HIS A 187 16.12 48.44 -11.39
C HIS A 187 15.04 47.54 -10.77
N TYR A 188 14.37 48.06 -9.73
CA TYR A 188 13.24 47.36 -9.10
C TYR A 188 12.11 47.14 -10.12
N ASP A 189 11.70 48.19 -10.84
CA ASP A 189 10.61 48.11 -11.84
C ASP A 189 10.98 47.14 -12.97
N MET A 190 12.24 47.15 -13.43
CA MET A 190 12.71 46.19 -14.44
C MET A 190 12.68 44.77 -13.90
N ALA A 191 13.16 44.55 -12.70
CA ALA A 191 13.13 43.22 -12.08
C ALA A 191 11.69 42.71 -11.93
N MET A 192 10.79 43.55 -11.45
CA MET A 192 9.38 43.19 -11.30
C MET A 192 8.67 42.96 -12.64
N LEU A 193 9.03 43.70 -13.70
CA LEU A 193 8.51 43.50 -15.05
C LEU A 193 8.94 42.10 -15.57
N VAL A 194 10.22 41.75 -15.42
CA VAL A 194 10.74 40.42 -15.82
C VAL A 194 10.01 39.33 -15.05
N VAL A 195 9.86 39.47 -13.75
CA VAL A 195 9.14 38.49 -12.89
C VAL A 195 7.67 38.38 -13.31
N ALA A 196 6.98 39.51 -13.52
CA ALA A 196 5.57 39.52 -13.91
C ALA A 196 5.32 38.81 -15.25
N ARG A 197 6.26 38.92 -16.19
CA ARG A 197 6.21 38.20 -17.47
C ARG A 197 6.62 36.73 -17.32
N ALA A 198 7.59 36.41 -16.45
CA ALA A 198 8.11 35.07 -16.26
C ALA A 198 7.14 34.13 -15.54
N LEU A 199 6.46 34.61 -14.52
CA LEU A 199 5.61 33.78 -13.68
C LEU A 199 4.47 33.07 -14.42
N PRO A 200 3.68 33.74 -15.30
CA PRO A 200 2.63 33.05 -16.05
C PRO A 200 3.15 31.94 -16.93
N ILE A 201 4.31 32.16 -17.59
CA ILE A 201 4.93 31.16 -18.46
C ILE A 201 5.45 30.00 -17.63
N ALA A 202 6.15 30.26 -16.53
CA ALA A 202 6.61 29.22 -15.62
C ALA A 202 5.43 28.40 -15.03
N PHE A 203 4.32 29.06 -14.75
CA PHE A 203 3.10 28.39 -14.28
C PHE A 203 2.54 27.44 -15.36
N VAL A 204 2.38 27.89 -16.61
CA VAL A 204 1.89 27.06 -17.71
C VAL A 204 2.82 25.85 -17.91
N ILE A 205 4.14 26.07 -17.94
CA ILE A 205 5.13 25.00 -18.11
C ILE A 205 5.00 24.00 -16.96
N SER A 206 4.84 24.46 -15.71
CA SER A 206 4.73 23.58 -14.55
C SER A 206 3.45 22.72 -14.57
N VAL A 207 2.34 23.28 -15.04
CA VAL A 207 1.08 22.52 -15.20
C VAL A 207 1.22 21.44 -16.26
N LEU A 208 1.80 21.79 -17.43
CA LEU A 208 2.02 20.83 -18.50
C LEU A 208 3.00 19.73 -18.10
N ASP A 209 4.08 20.08 -17.40
CA ASP A 209 5.04 19.09 -16.90
C ASP A 209 4.40 18.16 -15.86
N TYR A 210 3.59 18.71 -14.94
CA TYR A 210 2.89 17.87 -13.97
C TYR A 210 1.90 16.90 -14.64
N ALA A 211 1.15 17.36 -15.65
CA ALA A 211 0.25 16.51 -16.42
C ALA A 211 1.01 15.39 -17.14
N TYR A 212 2.17 15.71 -17.73
CA TYR A 212 3.04 14.74 -18.36
C TYR A 212 3.62 13.71 -17.37
N GLN A 213 4.09 14.15 -16.21
CA GLN A 213 4.58 13.27 -15.15
C GLN A 213 3.47 12.36 -14.61
N TRP A 214 2.26 12.90 -14.48
CA TRP A 214 1.09 12.12 -14.06
C TRP A 214 0.76 11.04 -15.10
N TYR A 215 0.75 11.40 -16.38
CA TYR A 215 0.51 10.46 -17.48
C TYR A 215 1.58 9.35 -17.51
N GLN A 216 2.85 9.70 -17.46
CA GLN A 216 3.95 8.73 -17.42
C GLN A 216 3.88 7.79 -16.21
N ASN A 217 3.53 8.33 -15.05
CA ASN A 217 3.38 7.51 -13.86
C ASN A 217 2.19 6.54 -14.00
N HIS A 218 1.10 7.00 -14.60
CA HIS A 218 -0.06 6.15 -14.90
C HIS A 218 0.32 5.03 -15.86
N GLU A 219 1.01 5.33 -16.95
CA GLU A 219 1.49 4.35 -17.92
C GLU A 219 2.40 3.28 -17.29
N LYS A 220 3.30 3.67 -16.38
CA LYS A 220 4.14 2.74 -15.63
C LYS A 220 3.33 1.79 -14.74
N MET A 221 2.19 2.22 -14.25
CA MET A 221 1.30 1.40 -13.41
C MET A 221 0.42 0.45 -14.23
N MET A 222 0.24 0.69 -15.53
CA MET A 222 -0.57 -0.18 -16.41
C MET A 222 -0.09 -1.63 -16.34
N MET A 223 -1.03 -2.55 -16.46
CA MET A 223 -0.83 -3.98 -16.25
C MET A 223 -1.10 -4.80 -17.52
N THR A 224 -0.42 -5.93 -17.64
CA THR A 224 -0.77 -6.95 -18.61
C THR A 224 -1.93 -7.80 -18.08
N HIS A 225 -2.61 -8.53 -18.97
CA HIS A 225 -3.67 -9.46 -18.57
C HIS A 225 -3.16 -10.55 -17.61
N GLU A 226 -1.94 -11.00 -17.79
CA GLU A 226 -1.31 -12.01 -16.93
C GLU A 226 -1.01 -11.47 -15.54
N GLU A 227 -0.49 -10.23 -15.43
CA GLU A 227 -0.26 -9.58 -14.14
C GLU A 227 -1.55 -9.45 -13.33
N ILE A 228 -2.67 -9.09 -13.96
CA ILE A 228 -3.99 -9.03 -13.29
C ILE A 228 -4.41 -10.41 -12.80
N LYS A 229 -4.27 -11.43 -13.64
CA LYS A 229 -4.62 -12.81 -13.28
C LYS A 229 -3.78 -13.34 -12.12
N GLU A 230 -2.50 -13.03 -12.09
CA GLU A 230 -1.61 -13.36 -10.97
C GLU A 230 -2.01 -12.62 -9.70
N GLU A 231 -2.30 -11.33 -9.80
CA GLU A 231 -2.72 -10.53 -8.64
C GLU A 231 -4.06 -11.02 -8.05
N HIS A 232 -5.01 -11.43 -8.90
CA HIS A 232 -6.24 -12.08 -8.46
C HIS A 232 -5.97 -13.41 -7.75
N LYS A 233 -5.07 -14.26 -8.28
CA LYS A 233 -4.67 -15.51 -7.62
C LYS A 233 -4.02 -15.26 -6.25
N ASP A 234 -3.18 -14.24 -6.15
CA ASP A 234 -2.50 -13.87 -4.91
C ASP A 234 -3.48 -13.33 -3.85
N THR A 235 -4.51 -12.61 -4.30
CA THR A 235 -5.48 -11.96 -3.39
C THR A 235 -6.60 -12.93 -2.98
N GLU A 236 -7.16 -13.69 -3.93
CA GLU A 236 -8.29 -14.59 -3.69
C GLU A 236 -7.85 -16.02 -3.37
N GLY A 237 -6.59 -16.36 -3.62
CA GLY A 237 -6.05 -17.70 -3.53
C GLY A 237 -6.39 -18.54 -4.77
N ASP A 238 -5.53 -19.51 -5.07
CA ASP A 238 -5.75 -20.42 -6.20
C ASP A 238 -7.02 -21.26 -5.97
N PRO A 239 -7.99 -21.24 -6.89
CA PRO A 239 -9.21 -22.04 -6.79
C PRO A 239 -8.93 -23.54 -6.65
N HIS A 240 -7.85 -24.05 -7.27
CA HIS A 240 -7.42 -25.44 -7.15
C HIS A 240 -6.94 -25.78 -5.75
N LEU A 241 -6.18 -24.88 -5.11
CA LEU A 241 -5.75 -25.05 -3.72
C LEU A 241 -6.92 -25.01 -2.74
N ARG A 242 -7.91 -24.13 -2.98
CA ARG A 242 -9.14 -24.11 -2.18
C ARG A 242 -9.93 -25.41 -2.32
N ALA A 243 -10.10 -25.91 -3.54
CA ALA A 243 -10.77 -27.18 -3.80
C ALA A 243 -10.03 -28.35 -3.15
N ALA A 244 -8.71 -28.42 -3.29
CA ALA A 244 -7.87 -29.44 -2.66
C ALA A 244 -7.94 -29.41 -1.14
N ARG A 245 -7.87 -28.21 -0.52
CA ARG A 245 -8.04 -28.06 0.94
C ARG A 245 -9.41 -28.54 1.41
N LYS A 246 -10.48 -28.19 0.67
CA LYS A 246 -11.85 -28.62 0.98
C LYS A 246 -12.02 -30.13 0.84
N ALA A 247 -11.42 -30.75 -0.18
CA ALA A 247 -11.42 -32.19 -0.36
C ALA A 247 -10.66 -32.89 0.79
N ARG A 248 -9.49 -32.41 1.15
CA ARG A 248 -8.69 -32.96 2.25
C ARG A 248 -9.39 -32.83 3.61
N ALA A 249 -10.04 -31.70 3.87
CA ALA A 249 -10.83 -31.50 5.09
C ALA A 249 -12.00 -32.50 5.20
N ARG A 250 -12.67 -32.78 4.07
CA ARG A 250 -13.74 -33.82 4.02
C ARG A 250 -13.18 -35.21 4.26
N GLU A 251 -12.03 -35.54 3.69
CA GLU A 251 -11.37 -36.82 3.90
C GLU A 251 -11.00 -37.05 5.38
N ILE A 252 -10.37 -36.05 6.01
CA ILE A 252 -10.01 -36.10 7.43
C ILE A 252 -11.26 -36.25 8.31
N ALA A 253 -12.32 -35.49 8.01
CA ALA A 253 -13.57 -35.57 8.74
C ALA A 253 -14.21 -36.97 8.62
N SER A 254 -14.17 -37.60 7.44
CA SER A 254 -14.69 -38.95 7.23
C SER A 254 -13.89 -40.04 7.96
N VAL A 255 -12.58 -39.94 7.99
CA VAL A 255 -11.70 -40.83 8.74
C VAL A 255 -11.95 -40.74 10.23
N LYS A 256 -12.08 -39.51 10.76
CA LYS A 256 -12.40 -39.27 12.18
C LYS A 256 -13.78 -39.84 12.53
N ALA A 257 -14.79 -39.65 11.69
CA ALA A 257 -16.12 -40.17 11.91
C ALA A 257 -16.17 -41.71 11.89
N LEU A 258 -15.37 -42.37 11.02
CA LEU A 258 -15.26 -43.82 11.02
C LEU A 258 -14.63 -44.35 12.33
N GLY A 259 -13.64 -43.66 12.90
CA GLY A 259 -13.04 -44.05 14.19
C GLY A 259 -14.02 -44.02 15.37
N GLU A 260 -15.10 -43.22 15.30
CA GLU A 260 -16.13 -43.18 16.30
C GLU A 260 -17.09 -44.39 16.26
N VAL A 261 -17.14 -45.14 15.16
CA VAL A 261 -18.01 -46.34 14.99
C VAL A 261 -17.72 -47.38 16.05
N ARG A 262 -16.45 -47.56 16.46
CA ARG A 262 -16.05 -48.48 17.51
C ARG A 262 -16.69 -48.23 18.90
N ARG A 263 -17.16 -46.99 19.10
CA ARG A 263 -17.83 -46.53 20.33
C ARG A 263 -19.33 -46.67 20.26
N ALA A 264 -19.87 -47.08 19.15
CA ALA A 264 -21.29 -47.22 18.95
C ALA A 264 -21.84 -48.46 19.64
N ASP A 265 -23.06 -48.41 20.11
CA ASP A 265 -23.76 -49.58 20.67
C ASP A 265 -24.48 -50.37 19.58
N VAL A 266 -24.85 -49.69 18.48
CA VAL A 266 -25.50 -50.30 17.31
C VAL A 266 -25.24 -49.49 16.03
N VAL A 267 -25.20 -50.18 14.92
CA VAL A 267 -25.28 -49.57 13.58
C VAL A 267 -26.57 -50.00 12.90
N VAL A 268 -27.45 -49.02 12.67
CA VAL A 268 -28.68 -49.22 11.88
C VAL A 268 -28.38 -49.10 10.43
N THR A 269 -28.79 -50.09 9.62
CA THR A 269 -28.36 -50.16 8.20
C THR A 269 -29.56 -50.34 7.27
N ASN A 270 -29.45 -49.72 6.08
CA ASN A 270 -30.11 -50.13 4.87
C ASN A 270 -29.03 -50.79 3.99
N PRO A 271 -29.14 -52.06 3.57
CA PRO A 271 -28.01 -52.91 3.15
C PRO A 271 -26.98 -52.30 2.23
N THR A 272 -27.39 -51.51 1.26
CA THR A 272 -26.48 -50.91 0.25
C THR A 272 -26.34 -49.42 0.35
N HIS A 273 -27.30 -48.69 0.99
CA HIS A 273 -27.39 -47.24 0.84
C HIS A 273 -27.09 -46.44 2.11
N TYR A 274 -27.47 -46.89 3.29
CA TYR A 274 -27.35 -46.09 4.50
C TYR A 274 -26.80 -46.91 5.67
N ALA A 275 -25.97 -46.28 6.47
CA ALA A 275 -25.54 -46.79 7.77
C ALA A 275 -25.44 -45.62 8.77
N VAL A 276 -26.03 -45.81 9.94
CA VAL A 276 -26.01 -44.82 11.03
C VAL A 276 -25.56 -45.53 12.32
N ALA A 277 -24.44 -45.08 12.90
CA ALA A 277 -23.90 -45.56 14.16
C ALA A 277 -24.47 -44.73 15.29
N ILE A 278 -25.07 -45.41 16.26
CA ILE A 278 -25.77 -44.81 17.39
C ILE A 278 -25.16 -45.31 18.67
N ARG A 279 -25.02 -44.41 19.68
CA ARG A 279 -24.63 -44.71 21.02
C ARG A 279 -25.72 -44.30 22.00
N TYR A 280 -26.02 -45.13 22.96
CA TYR A 280 -26.94 -44.81 24.02
C TYR A 280 -26.34 -45.16 25.39
N ARG A 281 -26.11 -44.14 26.20
CA ARG A 281 -25.66 -44.24 27.56
C ARG A 281 -26.54 -43.37 28.44
N PRO A 282 -27.35 -43.95 29.31
CA PRO A 282 -28.30 -43.19 30.17
C PRO A 282 -27.64 -42.10 31.02
N ASN A 283 -26.36 -42.31 31.36
CA ASN A 283 -25.60 -41.35 32.19
C ASN A 283 -25.00 -40.19 31.42
N GLU A 284 -24.96 -40.27 30.07
CA GLU A 284 -24.35 -39.24 29.25
C GLU A 284 -25.40 -38.34 28.56
N ALA A 285 -26.53 -38.94 28.13
CA ALA A 285 -27.60 -38.21 27.48
C ALA A 285 -28.97 -38.86 27.65
N PRO A 286 -30.06 -38.06 27.71
CA PRO A 286 -31.39 -38.56 27.86
C PRO A 286 -31.90 -39.34 26.63
N ALA A 287 -31.25 -39.18 25.47
CA ALA A 287 -31.58 -39.85 24.23
C ALA A 287 -30.34 -40.36 23.49
N PRO A 288 -30.49 -41.34 22.59
CA PRO A 288 -29.36 -41.86 21.80
C PRO A 288 -28.74 -40.78 20.92
N ILE A 289 -27.39 -40.82 20.81
CA ILE A 289 -26.58 -39.86 20.01
C ILE A 289 -26.08 -40.56 18.76
N VAL A 290 -26.10 -39.82 17.62
CA VAL A 290 -25.54 -40.27 16.34
C VAL A 290 -24.05 -39.97 16.32
N LEU A 291 -23.20 -41.02 16.29
CA LEU A 291 -21.73 -40.87 16.22
C LEU A 291 -21.23 -40.75 14.80
N CYS A 292 -21.82 -41.48 13.88
CA CYS A 292 -21.42 -41.48 12.48
C CYS A 292 -22.62 -41.84 11.59
N LYS A 293 -22.71 -41.24 10.42
CA LYS A 293 -23.68 -41.62 9.39
C LYS A 293 -23.04 -41.56 8.01
N GLY A 294 -23.43 -42.49 7.13
CA GLY A 294 -22.89 -42.53 5.79
C GLY A 294 -23.90 -43.08 4.77
N VAL A 295 -23.66 -42.71 3.51
CA VAL A 295 -24.39 -43.20 2.34
C VAL A 295 -23.46 -43.98 1.40
N ASP A 296 -23.98 -44.96 0.72
CA ASP A 296 -23.31 -45.77 -0.29
C ASP A 296 -21.92 -46.26 0.14
N HIS A 297 -20.85 -45.71 -0.47
CA HIS A 297 -19.47 -46.15 -0.17
C HIS A 297 -19.07 -45.91 1.30
N LEU A 298 -19.53 -44.79 1.92
CA LEU A 298 -19.25 -44.54 3.32
C LEU A 298 -20.07 -45.47 4.23
N ALA A 299 -21.31 -45.79 3.86
CA ALA A 299 -22.11 -46.79 4.57
C ALA A 299 -21.44 -48.17 4.59
N LEU A 300 -20.84 -48.60 3.49
CA LEU A 300 -20.07 -49.84 3.43
C LEU A 300 -18.86 -49.81 4.35
N LYS A 301 -18.12 -48.71 4.40
CA LYS A 301 -16.99 -48.52 5.34
C LYS A 301 -17.44 -48.56 6.79
N ILE A 302 -18.54 -47.88 7.16
CA ILE A 302 -19.12 -47.92 8.52
C ILE A 302 -19.47 -49.35 8.92
N LYS A 303 -20.08 -50.13 7.99
CA LYS A 303 -20.41 -51.53 8.24
C LYS A 303 -19.17 -52.41 8.42
N ALA A 304 -18.12 -52.18 7.60
CA ALA A 304 -16.85 -52.90 7.74
C ALA A 304 -16.20 -52.62 9.11
N GLU A 305 -16.16 -51.34 9.49
CA GLU A 305 -15.59 -50.89 10.77
C GLU A 305 -16.40 -51.46 11.95
N ALA A 306 -17.73 -51.44 11.85
CA ALA A 306 -18.62 -52.05 12.88
C ALA A 306 -18.32 -53.54 13.05
N ARG A 307 -18.11 -54.29 11.95
CA ARG A 307 -17.74 -55.70 12.02
C ARG A 307 -16.37 -55.95 12.63
N ALA A 308 -15.39 -55.13 12.28
CA ALA A 308 -14.02 -55.21 12.80
C ALA A 308 -13.94 -54.96 14.30
N HIS A 309 -14.90 -54.22 14.87
CA HIS A 309 -14.97 -53.91 16.29
C HIS A 309 -16.14 -54.55 17.06
N ASP A 310 -16.71 -55.63 16.50
CA ASP A 310 -17.83 -56.37 17.08
C ASP A 310 -19.04 -55.52 17.47
N VAL A 311 -19.25 -54.38 16.76
CA VAL A 311 -20.43 -53.53 16.94
C VAL A 311 -21.61 -54.19 16.18
N PRO A 312 -22.71 -54.47 16.91
CA PRO A 312 -23.87 -55.11 16.27
C PRO A 312 -24.52 -54.27 15.21
N THR A 313 -24.81 -54.89 14.07
CA THR A 313 -25.51 -54.27 12.98
C THR A 313 -26.91 -54.78 12.84
N ILE A 314 -27.91 -53.91 12.72
CA ILE A 314 -29.34 -54.26 12.52
C ILE A 314 -29.81 -53.67 11.20
N GLU A 315 -30.42 -54.50 10.38
CA GLU A 315 -31.06 -54.06 9.18
C GLU A 315 -32.44 -53.53 9.48
N ASN A 316 -32.65 -52.21 9.26
CA ASN A 316 -33.95 -51.55 9.32
C ASN A 316 -33.93 -50.43 8.31
N ARG A 317 -34.45 -50.73 7.10
CA ARG A 317 -34.42 -49.82 5.95
C ARG A 317 -35.13 -48.45 6.20
N PRO A 318 -36.38 -48.42 6.72
CA PRO A 318 -37.08 -47.17 6.98
C PRO A 318 -36.39 -46.35 8.06
N LEU A 319 -35.94 -46.97 9.16
CA LEU A 319 -35.27 -46.28 10.25
C LEU A 319 -33.89 -45.69 9.85
N ALA A 320 -33.09 -46.47 9.07
CA ALA A 320 -31.82 -45.99 8.59
C ALA A 320 -31.92 -44.79 7.67
N ARG A 321 -32.97 -44.72 6.82
CA ARG A 321 -33.29 -43.58 5.97
C ARG A 321 -33.72 -42.35 6.80
N ALA A 322 -34.62 -42.54 7.75
CA ALA A 322 -35.14 -41.47 8.60
C ALA A 322 -34.01 -40.87 9.45
N LEU A 323 -33.21 -41.70 10.10
CA LEU A 323 -32.03 -41.27 10.88
C LEU A 323 -31.00 -40.52 10.03
N TYR A 324 -30.70 -41.01 8.84
CA TYR A 324 -29.75 -40.34 7.95
C TYR A 324 -30.24 -38.96 7.51
N ALA A 325 -31.56 -38.81 7.22
CA ALA A 325 -32.16 -37.55 6.75
C ALA A 325 -32.28 -36.51 7.86
N THR A 326 -32.70 -36.92 9.06
CA THR A 326 -33.12 -35.98 10.12
C THR A 326 -32.06 -35.78 11.23
N ALA A 327 -31.29 -36.80 11.56
CA ALA A 327 -30.34 -36.71 12.70
C ALA A 327 -29.00 -36.15 12.26
N LYS A 328 -28.36 -35.29 13.08
CA LYS A 328 -27.01 -34.76 12.86
C LYS A 328 -25.97 -35.53 13.68
N ILE A 329 -24.75 -35.58 13.14
CA ILE A 329 -23.62 -36.23 13.84
C ILE A 329 -23.28 -35.46 15.09
N GLY A 330 -23.15 -36.17 16.24
CA GLY A 330 -22.87 -35.57 17.55
C GLY A 330 -24.11 -35.08 18.32
N GLU A 331 -25.28 -35.08 17.68
CA GLU A 331 -26.54 -34.68 18.33
C GLU A 331 -27.40 -35.87 18.68
N MET A 332 -28.38 -35.67 19.59
CA MET A 332 -29.42 -36.64 19.90
C MET A 332 -30.32 -36.88 18.73
N ILE A 333 -30.83 -38.08 18.61
CA ILE A 333 -31.82 -38.40 17.58
C ILE A 333 -33.10 -37.56 17.78
N PRO A 334 -33.87 -37.27 16.75
CA PRO A 334 -35.20 -36.60 16.84
C PRO A 334 -36.19 -37.43 17.67
N GLU A 335 -37.10 -36.74 18.36
CA GLU A 335 -38.09 -37.34 19.25
C GLU A 335 -39.00 -38.37 18.53
N ASP A 336 -39.35 -38.05 17.27
CA ASP A 336 -40.21 -38.93 16.42
C ASP A 336 -39.56 -40.31 16.19
N LEU A 337 -38.26 -40.46 16.37
CA LEU A 337 -37.54 -41.71 16.14
C LEU A 337 -37.19 -42.45 17.45
N TYR A 338 -37.54 -41.90 18.64
CA TYR A 338 -37.22 -42.52 19.93
C TYR A 338 -37.79 -43.92 20.04
N GLY A 339 -39.07 -44.14 19.70
CA GLY A 339 -39.75 -45.44 19.82
C GLY A 339 -39.06 -46.51 18.91
N ALA A 340 -38.76 -46.16 17.70
CA ALA A 340 -38.13 -47.09 16.77
C ALA A 340 -36.66 -47.43 17.12
N VAL A 341 -35.90 -46.45 17.62
CA VAL A 341 -34.52 -46.67 18.07
C VAL A 341 -34.47 -47.43 19.40
N ALA A 342 -35.42 -47.17 20.30
CA ALA A 342 -35.53 -47.92 21.57
C ALA A 342 -35.79 -49.43 21.33
N GLN A 343 -36.66 -49.78 20.34
CA GLN A 343 -36.85 -51.18 19.97
C GLN A 343 -35.57 -51.84 19.47
N VAL A 344 -34.78 -51.12 18.63
CA VAL A 344 -33.52 -51.61 18.13
C VAL A 344 -32.51 -51.84 19.26
N ILE A 345 -32.39 -50.87 20.19
CA ILE A 345 -31.49 -50.98 21.31
C ILE A 345 -31.90 -52.12 22.27
N ALA A 346 -33.22 -52.30 22.56
CA ALA A 346 -33.72 -53.40 23.40
C ALA A 346 -33.40 -54.78 22.80
N VAL A 347 -33.55 -54.95 21.48
CA VAL A 347 -33.15 -56.18 20.81
C VAL A 347 -31.68 -56.52 21.01
N ILE A 348 -30.81 -55.50 20.96
CA ILE A 348 -29.35 -55.70 21.15
C ILE A 348 -29.04 -55.98 22.61
N MET A 349 -29.59 -55.27 23.55
CA MET A 349 -29.38 -55.52 24.97
C MET A 349 -29.82 -56.95 25.35
N ASN A 350 -30.95 -57.41 24.86
CA ASN A 350 -31.40 -58.77 25.06
C ASN A 350 -30.46 -59.81 24.40
N ARG A 351 -29.92 -59.55 23.23
CA ARG A 351 -28.91 -60.44 22.61
C ARG A 351 -27.58 -60.47 23.40
N ARG A 352 -27.12 -59.31 23.93
CA ARG A 352 -25.94 -59.24 24.82
C ARG A 352 -26.16 -60.00 26.12
N ALA A 353 -27.35 -59.85 26.77
CA ALA A 353 -27.69 -60.56 28.00
C ALA A 353 -27.72 -62.08 27.77
N LYS A 354 -28.32 -62.56 26.69
CA LYS A 354 -28.33 -63.99 26.34
C LYS A 354 -26.95 -64.56 26.05
N ARG A 355 -26.02 -63.77 25.49
CA ARG A 355 -24.60 -64.18 25.27
C ARG A 355 -23.80 -64.17 26.59
N ALA A 356 -24.12 -63.33 27.56
CA ALA A 356 -23.47 -63.27 28.85
C ALA A 356 -24.03 -64.26 29.91
N GLY A 357 -24.96 -65.21 29.54
CA GLY A 357 -25.48 -66.23 30.45
C GLY A 357 -26.48 -65.75 31.49
N GLY A 358 -27.06 -64.57 31.38
CA GLY A 358 -28.04 -64.00 32.32
C GLY A 358 -29.38 -63.76 31.69
N SER A 359 -30.45 -64.30 32.29
CA SER A 359 -31.83 -63.89 31.96
C SER A 359 -32.14 -62.53 32.62
N VAL A 360 -32.45 -61.52 31.84
CA VAL A 360 -32.95 -60.22 32.34
C VAL A 360 -34.46 -60.37 32.57
N PRO A 361 -34.98 -60.09 33.80
CA PRO A 361 -36.40 -60.04 34.03
C PRO A 361 -36.99 -58.79 33.32
N LEU A 362 -38.00 -58.99 32.55
CA LEU A 362 -38.86 -57.94 31.99
C LEU A 362 -39.61 -57.28 33.16
N ARG A 363 -39.40 -56.02 33.40
CA ARG A 363 -40.30 -55.12 34.11
C ARG A 363 -40.83 -54.07 33.16
#